data_59a9d2474adaf0bb3ccdaa5ec406c76c
#
_entry.id   59a9d2474adaf0bb3ccdaa5ec406c76c
#
_cell.length_a   1.000
_cell.length_b   1.000
_cell.length_c   1.000
_cell.angle_alpha   90.00
_cell.angle_beta   90.00
_cell.angle_gamma   90.00
#
_symmetry.space_group_name_H-M   'P 1'
#
loop_
_entity.id
_entity.type
_entity.pdbx_description
1 polymer ?
#
loop_
_entity_poly.entity_id
_entity_poly.type
_entity_poly.pdbx_seq_one_letter_code
_entity_poly.pdbx_strand_id
1 'polypeptide(L)'
;MRLVLSSLIVMAGFLSGQAAAAPEQAPHADIRDSGFVYCVSGQVNTFNPQKTSSGLIVDTLAAQLYDRLLDVDPYTYRLVPELAESWEVLDNGATYRFHLRRDVQFQKTAWFTPTRKLNADDVVFTFERIFDRHHPWHNVNGSSFPYFDSLQFADNVQSVRKLDNN
;
A
#
# COMPACT_ATOMS: atom_id res chain seq x y z
N MET A 1 -50.98 -73.64 -10.63
CA MET A 1 -50.53 -72.46 -9.86
C MET A 1 -49.20 -72.00 -10.48
N ARG A 2 -49.25 -70.97 -11.38
CA ARG A 2 -48.12 -70.50 -12.14
C ARG A 2 -47.63 -69.22 -11.51
N LEU A 3 -46.37 -69.22 -11.05
CA LEU A 3 -45.66 -68.03 -10.62
C LEU A 3 -45.07 -67.33 -11.85
N VAL A 4 -45.39 -66.05 -12.06
CA VAL A 4 -44.80 -65.20 -13.05
C VAL A 4 -43.76 -64.33 -12.31
N LEU A 5 -42.47 -64.51 -12.63
CA LEU A 5 -41.34 -63.70 -12.14
C LEU A 5 -41.20 -62.51 -13.08
N SER A 6 -41.49 -61.32 -12.55
CA SER A 6 -41.31 -60.05 -13.29
C SER A 6 -39.90 -59.50 -13.05
N SER A 7 -39.11 -59.47 -14.09
CA SER A 7 -37.71 -58.96 -14.07
C SER A 7 -37.75 -57.48 -14.15
N LEU A 8 -37.33 -56.80 -13.07
CA LEU A 8 -37.17 -55.34 -13.03
C LEU A 8 -35.74 -54.97 -13.52
N ILE A 9 -35.63 -54.42 -14.72
CA ILE A 9 -34.40 -53.88 -15.24
C ILE A 9 -34.23 -52.48 -14.67
N VAL A 10 -33.26 -52.30 -13.76
CA VAL A 10 -32.85 -51.00 -13.27
C VAL A 10 -31.85 -50.43 -14.27
N MET A 11 -32.28 -49.42 -15.04
CA MET A 11 -31.41 -48.63 -15.90
C MET A 11 -30.68 -47.62 -15.02
N ALA A 12 -29.39 -47.88 -14.72
CA ALA A 12 -28.50 -46.90 -14.09
C ALA A 12 -28.07 -45.87 -15.16
N GLY A 13 -28.68 -44.69 -15.09
CA GLY A 13 -28.28 -43.54 -15.89
C GLY A 13 -26.95 -42.99 -15.38
N PHE A 14 -25.91 -43.14 -16.17
CA PHE A 14 -24.66 -42.42 -15.94
C PHE A 14 -24.88 -40.93 -16.24
N LEU A 15 -25.03 -40.12 -15.21
CA LEU A 15 -24.86 -38.67 -15.30
C LEU A 15 -23.39 -38.36 -15.43
N SER A 16 -22.91 -38.25 -16.67
CA SER A 16 -21.61 -37.63 -16.95
C SER A 16 -21.69 -36.15 -16.64
N GLY A 17 -21.29 -35.79 -15.42
CA GLY A 17 -21.04 -34.40 -15.03
C GLY A 17 -19.90 -33.87 -15.86
N GLN A 18 -20.18 -33.03 -16.85
CA GLN A 18 -19.17 -32.21 -17.48
C GLN A 18 -18.68 -31.21 -16.42
N ALA A 19 -17.45 -31.42 -15.93
CA ALA A 19 -16.74 -30.40 -15.18
C ALA A 19 -16.59 -29.21 -16.14
N ALA A 20 -17.30 -28.13 -15.84
CA ALA A 20 -17.06 -26.87 -16.52
C ALA A 20 -15.60 -26.48 -16.24
N ALA A 21 -14.77 -26.48 -17.28
CA ALA A 21 -13.41 -25.95 -17.19
C ALA A 21 -13.52 -24.49 -16.72
N ALA A 22 -12.82 -24.17 -15.65
CA ALA A 22 -12.67 -22.78 -15.24
C ALA A 22 -12.17 -21.97 -16.46
N PRO A 23 -12.65 -20.73 -16.64
CA PRO A 23 -12.19 -19.91 -17.74
C PRO A 23 -10.65 -19.78 -17.62
N GLU A 24 -9.96 -20.30 -18.60
CA GLU A 24 -8.52 -20.13 -18.75
C GLU A 24 -8.27 -18.62 -18.87
N GLN A 25 -7.69 -18.05 -17.82
CA GLN A 25 -7.28 -16.66 -17.82
C GLN A 25 -6.25 -16.51 -18.94
N ALA A 26 -6.61 -15.76 -19.97
CA ALA A 26 -5.72 -15.44 -21.07
C ALA A 26 -4.39 -14.91 -20.49
N PRO A 27 -3.25 -15.43 -20.90
CA PRO A 27 -1.97 -14.94 -20.44
C PRO A 27 -1.88 -13.44 -20.76
N HIS A 28 -1.58 -12.63 -19.73
CA HIS A 28 -1.32 -11.21 -19.91
C HIS A 28 -0.09 -11.05 -20.80
N ALA A 29 -0.32 -10.92 -22.11
CA ALA A 29 0.74 -10.87 -23.13
C ALA A 29 1.71 -9.70 -22.91
N ASP A 30 1.26 -8.63 -22.24
CA ASP A 30 2.00 -7.38 -22.10
C ASP A 30 3.04 -7.38 -20.96
N ILE A 31 2.95 -8.31 -20.01
CA ILE A 31 3.88 -8.36 -18.87
C ILE A 31 5.22 -8.96 -19.25
N ARG A 32 5.27 -9.78 -20.29
CA ARG A 32 6.49 -10.49 -20.71
C ARG A 32 7.55 -9.59 -21.34
N ASP A 33 7.13 -8.49 -21.93
CA ASP A 33 8.03 -7.63 -22.71
C ASP A 33 8.42 -6.32 -21.98
N SER A 34 7.73 -5.93 -20.91
CA SER A 34 7.94 -4.63 -20.24
C SER A 34 7.80 -4.62 -18.72
N GLY A 35 7.75 -5.78 -18.08
CA GLY A 35 7.54 -5.84 -16.63
C GLY A 35 8.18 -7.07 -15.97
N PHE A 36 8.01 -7.15 -14.66
CA PHE A 36 8.34 -8.36 -13.89
C PHE A 36 7.13 -8.79 -13.05
N VAL A 37 7.07 -10.07 -12.73
CA VAL A 37 6.04 -10.64 -11.86
C VAL A 37 6.65 -10.91 -10.50
N TYR A 38 6.15 -10.25 -9.47
CA TYR A 38 6.55 -10.47 -8.10
C TYR A 38 5.49 -11.30 -7.37
N CYS A 39 5.86 -12.51 -6.95
CA CYS A 39 4.96 -13.43 -6.27
C CYS A 39 5.10 -13.26 -4.75
N VAL A 40 3.96 -13.11 -4.08
CA VAL A 40 3.88 -12.96 -2.63
C VAL A 40 2.90 -13.95 -2.03
N SER A 41 3.13 -14.36 -0.78
CA SER A 41 2.19 -15.18 -0.01
C SER A 41 1.20 -14.26 0.72
N GLY A 42 0.07 -13.97 0.10
CA GLY A 42 -0.96 -13.13 0.69
C GLY A 42 -1.75 -12.31 -0.32
N GLN A 43 -2.66 -11.51 0.17
CA GLN A 43 -3.49 -10.61 -0.66
C GLN A 43 -3.08 -9.17 -0.45
N VAL A 44 -2.92 -8.44 -1.56
CA VAL A 44 -2.78 -7.00 -1.56
C VAL A 44 -4.18 -6.39 -1.54
N ASN A 45 -4.58 -5.84 -0.42
CA ASN A 45 -5.91 -5.26 -0.21
C ASN A 45 -5.92 -3.72 -0.32
N THR A 46 -4.76 -3.09 -0.33
CA THR A 46 -4.60 -1.64 -0.50
C THR A 46 -3.23 -1.31 -1.07
N PHE A 47 -3.16 -0.25 -1.87
CA PHE A 47 -1.91 0.38 -2.30
C PHE A 47 -1.51 1.57 -1.43
N ASN A 48 -2.32 1.91 -0.42
CA ASN A 48 -2.01 3.01 0.47
C ASN A 48 -1.27 2.50 1.72
N PRO A 49 0.05 2.74 1.85
CA PRO A 49 0.86 2.25 2.96
C PRO A 49 0.43 2.82 4.31
N GLN A 50 -0.26 3.96 4.34
CA GLN A 50 -0.76 4.56 5.57
C GLN A 50 -1.97 3.81 6.14
N LYS A 51 -2.63 2.97 5.34
CA LYS A 51 -3.86 2.24 5.69
C LYS A 51 -3.63 0.77 6.02
N THR A 52 -2.39 0.37 6.25
CA THR A 52 -2.03 -1.02 6.56
C THR A 52 -0.86 -1.07 7.54
N SER A 53 -0.83 -2.13 8.34
CA SER A 53 0.35 -2.54 9.12
C SER A 53 0.94 -3.86 8.60
N SER A 54 0.47 -4.34 7.44
CA SER A 54 0.99 -5.56 6.84
C SER A 54 2.40 -5.34 6.31
N GLY A 55 3.38 -6.04 6.88
CA GLY A 55 4.77 -6.02 6.39
C GLY A 55 4.85 -6.38 4.91
N LEU A 56 4.04 -7.35 4.45
CA LEU A 56 3.95 -7.72 3.04
C LEU A 56 3.65 -6.50 2.14
N ILE A 57 2.66 -5.68 2.49
CA ILE A 57 2.28 -4.51 1.69
C ILE A 57 3.34 -3.41 1.82
N VAL A 58 3.86 -3.19 3.03
CA VAL A 58 4.90 -2.18 3.26
C VAL A 58 6.16 -2.52 2.48
N ASP A 59 6.64 -3.75 2.55
CA ASP A 59 7.91 -4.16 1.94
C ASP A 59 7.80 -4.33 0.42
N THR A 60 6.66 -4.83 -0.08
CA THR A 60 6.52 -5.13 -1.52
C THR A 60 5.99 -3.97 -2.34
N LEU A 61 5.19 -3.10 -1.75
CA LEU A 61 4.55 -2.00 -2.46
C LEU A 61 5.07 -0.64 -2.00
N ALA A 62 5.03 -0.36 -0.69
CA ALA A 62 5.38 0.96 -0.21
C ALA A 62 6.84 1.30 -0.49
N ALA A 63 7.75 0.35 -0.24
CA ALA A 63 9.17 0.52 -0.50
C ALA A 63 9.53 0.68 -1.98
N GLN A 64 8.64 0.30 -2.90
CA GLN A 64 8.88 0.35 -4.35
C GLN A 64 8.13 1.47 -5.05
N LEU A 65 7.03 1.95 -4.47
CA LEU A 65 6.11 2.88 -5.14
C LEU A 65 6.09 4.27 -4.50
N TYR A 66 6.56 4.39 -3.26
CA TYR A 66 6.47 5.65 -2.51
C TYR A 66 7.81 6.04 -1.91
N ASP A 67 8.14 7.30 -2.07
CA ASP A 67 9.29 7.90 -1.42
C ASP A 67 8.96 8.25 0.04
N ARG A 68 9.98 8.28 0.87
CA ARG A 68 9.94 8.62 2.30
C ARG A 68 10.79 9.85 2.58
N LEU A 69 10.63 10.45 3.75
CA LEU A 69 11.53 11.54 4.15
C LEU A 69 12.97 11.06 4.25
N LEU A 70 13.16 9.91 4.87
CA LEU A 70 14.44 9.22 5.02
C LEU A 70 14.25 7.76 4.66
N ASP A 71 15.27 7.16 4.11
CA ASP A 71 15.32 5.72 3.88
C ASP A 71 16.28 5.02 4.85
N VAL A 72 16.32 3.69 4.82
CA VAL A 72 17.25 2.86 5.59
C VAL A 72 18.17 2.14 4.62
N ASP A 73 19.46 2.39 4.73
CA ASP A 73 20.46 1.66 3.97
C ASP A 73 20.39 0.16 4.32
N PRO A 74 20.16 -0.74 3.35
CA PRO A 74 19.91 -2.15 3.61
C PRO A 74 21.14 -2.92 4.12
N TYR A 75 22.33 -2.36 3.99
CA TYR A 75 23.57 -3.01 4.41
C TYR A 75 24.05 -2.52 5.77
N THR A 76 23.88 -1.23 6.05
CA THR A 76 24.37 -0.61 7.27
C THR A 76 23.27 -0.36 8.30
N TYR A 77 22.01 -0.48 7.89
CA TYR A 77 20.81 -0.17 8.70
C TYR A 77 20.80 1.26 9.27
N ARG A 78 21.48 2.17 8.59
CA ARG A 78 21.51 3.58 8.96
C ARG A 78 20.49 4.36 8.15
N LEU A 79 19.96 5.42 8.76
CA LEU A 79 19.11 6.37 8.05
C LEU A 79 19.95 7.11 7.01
N VAL A 80 19.40 7.22 5.81
CA VAL A 80 19.97 7.93 4.68
C VAL A 80 18.96 8.92 4.11
N PRO A 81 19.42 10.02 3.47
CA PRO A 81 18.56 10.99 2.83
C PRO A 81 17.71 10.38 1.70
N GLU A 82 16.43 10.79 1.62
CA GLU A 82 15.55 10.47 0.49
C GLU A 82 14.81 11.73 0.03
N LEU A 83 13.54 12.01 0.40
CA LEU A 83 12.86 13.28 0.13
C LEU A 83 13.45 14.44 0.94
N ALA A 84 13.95 14.16 2.14
CA ALA A 84 14.79 15.10 2.87
C ALA A 84 16.26 14.89 2.48
N GLU A 85 16.94 15.95 2.08
CA GLU A 85 18.38 15.92 1.79
C GLU A 85 19.25 15.93 3.05
N SER A 86 18.69 16.42 4.18
CA SER A 86 19.32 16.39 5.49
C SER A 86 18.27 16.56 6.59
N TRP A 87 18.68 16.27 7.82
CA TRP A 87 17.84 16.52 9.00
C TRP A 87 18.68 16.89 10.21
N GLU A 88 18.04 17.54 11.16
CA GLU A 88 18.62 17.94 12.46
C GLU A 88 17.80 17.37 13.59
N VAL A 89 18.44 16.94 14.66
CA VAL A 89 17.81 16.52 15.91
C VAL A 89 18.10 17.58 16.96
N LEU A 90 17.07 18.22 17.45
CA LEU A 90 17.10 19.34 18.36
C LEU A 90 16.42 18.98 19.69
N ASP A 91 16.59 19.83 20.69
CA ASP A 91 15.91 19.74 21.99
C ASP A 91 16.04 18.34 22.62
N ASN A 92 17.23 17.76 22.59
CA ASN A 92 17.51 16.42 23.10
C ASN A 92 16.63 15.32 22.50
N GLY A 93 16.28 15.44 21.22
CA GLY A 93 15.47 14.45 20.50
C GLY A 93 13.97 14.75 20.51
N ALA A 94 13.53 15.87 21.07
CA ALA A 94 12.13 16.27 21.08
C ALA A 94 11.69 16.98 19.79
N THR A 95 12.64 17.49 19.01
CA THR A 95 12.36 18.21 17.77
C THR A 95 13.21 17.66 16.63
N TYR A 96 12.56 17.40 15.51
CA TYR A 96 13.22 16.99 14.27
C TYR A 96 12.94 18.02 13.19
N ARG A 97 13.98 18.53 12.54
CA ARG A 97 13.88 19.45 11.41
C ARG A 97 14.39 18.74 10.17
N PHE A 98 13.59 18.75 9.11
CA PHE A 98 13.93 18.15 7.82
C PHE A 98 14.12 19.25 6.78
N HIS A 99 15.18 19.15 5.98
CA HIS A 99 15.43 19.99 4.81
C HIS A 99 15.05 19.20 3.57
N LEU A 100 14.02 19.64 2.88
CA LEU A 100 13.46 18.90 1.75
C LEU A 100 14.23 19.21 0.46
N ARG A 101 14.34 18.23 -0.42
CA ARG A 101 14.82 18.43 -1.78
C ARG A 101 13.90 19.37 -2.55
N ARG A 102 14.47 20.22 -3.38
CA ARG A 102 13.74 21.27 -4.14
C ARG A 102 13.31 20.82 -5.54
N ASP A 103 13.75 19.69 -6.00
CA ASP A 103 13.61 19.21 -7.38
C ASP A 103 12.67 18.00 -7.53
N VAL A 104 12.05 17.56 -6.46
CA VAL A 104 11.14 16.40 -6.46
C VAL A 104 9.85 16.73 -7.21
N GLN A 105 9.55 15.92 -8.22
CA GLN A 105 8.34 16.05 -9.02
C GLN A 105 7.40 14.88 -8.71
N PHE A 106 6.11 15.18 -8.61
CA PHE A 106 5.10 14.13 -8.55
C PHE A 106 4.97 13.42 -9.90
N GLN A 107 4.63 12.15 -9.87
CA GLN A 107 4.37 11.39 -11.09
C GLN A 107 3.14 11.93 -11.82
N LYS A 108 3.27 12.06 -13.14
CA LYS A 108 2.14 12.33 -14.02
C LYS A 108 1.47 11.01 -14.41
N THR A 109 0.16 10.94 -14.25
CA THR A 109 -0.65 9.80 -14.67
C THR A 109 -1.71 10.24 -15.72
N ALA A 110 -2.48 9.31 -16.24
CA ALA A 110 -3.56 9.61 -17.18
C ALA A 110 -4.67 10.49 -16.54
N TRP A 111 -4.84 10.43 -15.24
CA TRP A 111 -5.89 11.11 -14.47
C TRP A 111 -5.36 12.20 -13.51
N PHE A 112 -4.04 12.38 -13.44
CA PHE A 112 -3.40 13.38 -12.58
C PHE A 112 -2.21 14.03 -13.28
N THR A 113 -2.21 15.35 -13.36
CA THR A 113 -1.06 16.14 -13.84
C THR A 113 -0.62 17.06 -12.72
N PRO A 114 0.62 16.91 -12.21
CA PRO A 114 1.16 17.79 -11.19
C PRO A 114 1.24 19.23 -11.70
N THR A 115 0.84 20.18 -10.84
CA THR A 115 0.94 21.62 -11.13
C THR A 115 2.15 22.28 -10.51
N ARG A 116 2.81 21.59 -9.58
CA ARG A 116 4.02 22.05 -8.89
C ARG A 116 4.86 20.87 -8.41
N LYS A 117 6.05 21.16 -7.95
CA LYS A 117 6.92 20.22 -7.25
C LYS A 117 6.46 20.01 -5.81
N LEU A 118 6.97 18.94 -5.17
CA LEU A 118 6.82 18.69 -3.75
C LEU A 118 7.38 19.86 -2.92
N ASN A 119 6.70 20.19 -1.85
CA ASN A 119 7.15 21.16 -0.87
C ASN A 119 6.70 20.77 0.55
N ALA A 120 7.03 21.59 1.53
CA ALA A 120 6.72 21.31 2.94
C ALA A 120 5.22 21.20 3.24
N ASP A 121 4.34 21.83 2.46
CA ASP A 121 2.89 21.70 2.65
C ASP A 121 2.41 20.27 2.42
N ASP A 122 3.03 19.53 1.51
CA ASP A 122 2.67 18.14 1.22
C ASP A 122 3.03 17.21 2.39
N VAL A 123 4.18 17.48 3.02
CA VAL A 123 4.63 16.75 4.21
C VAL A 123 3.72 17.03 5.40
N VAL A 124 3.45 18.33 5.66
CA VAL A 124 2.54 18.74 6.73
C VAL A 124 1.15 18.10 6.53
N PHE A 125 0.57 18.24 5.33
CA PHE A 125 -0.71 17.61 5.00
C PHE A 125 -0.71 16.10 5.29
N THR A 126 0.35 15.40 4.90
CA THR A 126 0.46 13.95 5.07
C THR A 126 0.41 13.55 6.53
N PHE A 127 1.16 14.23 7.39
CA PHE A 127 1.19 13.93 8.81
C PHE A 127 -0.03 14.43 9.56
N GLU A 128 -0.48 15.66 9.31
CA GLU A 128 -1.69 16.20 9.96
C GLU A 128 -2.91 15.34 9.70
N ARG A 129 -3.08 14.85 8.47
CA ARG A 129 -4.16 13.91 8.15
C ARG A 129 -4.14 12.64 9.01
N ILE A 130 -2.97 12.22 9.48
CA ILE A 130 -2.83 10.99 10.28
C ILE A 130 -3.22 11.25 11.73
N PHE A 131 -2.74 12.33 12.34
CA PHE A 131 -2.94 12.54 13.78
C PHE A 131 -4.08 13.50 14.14
N ASP A 132 -4.44 14.45 13.27
CA ASP A 132 -5.57 15.34 13.52
C ASP A 132 -6.88 14.70 13.07
N ARG A 133 -7.68 14.28 14.03
CA ARG A 133 -9.01 13.68 13.79
C ARG A 133 -10.01 14.65 13.17
N HIS A 134 -9.78 15.96 13.23
CA HIS A 134 -10.62 16.99 12.63
C HIS A 134 -10.17 17.35 11.21
N HIS A 135 -9.02 16.83 10.77
CA HIS A 135 -8.54 17.06 9.42
C HIS A 135 -9.56 16.55 8.38
N PRO A 136 -9.94 17.33 7.35
CA PRO A 136 -10.99 16.96 6.40
C PRO A 136 -10.77 15.62 5.70
N TRP A 137 -9.51 15.22 5.53
CA TRP A 137 -9.10 13.98 4.86
C TRP A 137 -8.76 12.83 5.83
N HIS A 138 -8.95 13.01 7.13
CA HIS A 138 -8.66 11.97 8.12
C HIS A 138 -9.50 10.71 7.88
N ASN A 139 -10.80 10.90 7.62
CA ASN A 139 -11.77 9.81 7.49
C ASN A 139 -11.88 9.21 6.07
N VAL A 140 -11.11 9.71 5.10
CA VAL A 140 -11.13 9.15 3.74
C VAL A 140 -10.56 7.72 3.76
N ASN A 141 -11.34 6.77 3.23
CA ASN A 141 -11.04 5.33 3.28
C ASN A 141 -10.93 4.78 4.72
N GLY A 142 -11.74 5.30 5.65
CA GLY A 142 -11.73 4.95 7.07
C GLY A 142 -10.75 5.79 7.89
N SER A 143 -11.05 5.93 9.19
CA SER A 143 -10.30 6.78 10.13
C SER A 143 -9.11 6.09 10.79
N SER A 144 -8.79 4.85 10.42
CA SER A 144 -7.67 4.10 11.01
C SER A 144 -6.40 4.24 10.18
N PHE A 145 -5.29 4.38 10.86
CA PHE A 145 -3.93 4.39 10.32
C PHE A 145 -3.08 3.35 11.05
N PRO A 146 -3.30 2.04 10.80
CA PRO A 146 -2.85 0.96 11.69
C PRO A 146 -1.37 0.97 12.04
N TYR A 147 -0.49 1.34 11.12
CA TYR A 147 0.94 1.46 11.39
C TYR A 147 1.23 2.60 12.38
N PHE A 148 0.68 3.78 12.14
CA PHE A 148 0.86 4.95 13.00
C PHE A 148 0.16 4.79 14.35
N ASP A 149 -1.00 4.12 14.37
CA ASP A 149 -1.73 3.78 15.59
C ASP A 149 -0.88 2.85 16.48
N SER A 150 -0.20 1.87 15.89
CA SER A 150 0.70 0.95 16.63
C SER A 150 1.91 1.65 17.25
N LEU A 151 2.35 2.77 16.68
CA LEU A 151 3.43 3.62 17.20
C LEU A 151 2.93 4.69 18.17
N GLN A 152 1.63 4.73 18.45
CA GLN A 152 1.00 5.81 19.23
C GLN A 152 1.39 7.20 18.69
N PHE A 153 1.42 7.34 17.35
CA PHE A 153 1.96 8.52 16.69
C PHE A 153 1.23 9.80 17.11
N ALA A 154 -0.10 9.76 17.21
CA ALA A 154 -0.90 10.90 17.61
C ALA A 154 -0.68 11.34 19.06
N ASP A 155 -0.21 10.42 19.92
CA ASP A 155 0.08 10.72 21.33
C ASP A 155 1.51 11.25 21.51
N ASN A 156 2.42 10.82 20.64
CA ASN A 156 3.85 11.14 20.71
C ASN A 156 4.25 12.39 19.92
N VAL A 157 3.49 12.76 18.89
CA VAL A 157 3.76 13.91 18.03
C VAL A 157 2.83 15.07 18.37
N GLN A 158 3.40 16.13 18.94
CA GLN A 158 2.62 17.30 19.33
C GLN A 158 2.17 18.14 18.13
N SER A 159 3.06 18.35 17.16
CA SER A 159 2.74 19.12 15.96
C SER A 159 3.72 18.83 14.83
N VAL A 160 3.26 19.01 13.62
CA VAL A 160 4.10 19.09 12.41
C VAL A 160 3.83 20.44 11.78
N ARG A 161 4.86 21.20 11.45
CA ARG A 161 4.69 22.53 10.89
C ARG A 161 5.76 22.85 9.85
N LYS A 162 5.37 23.62 8.89
CA LYS A 162 6.26 24.20 7.92
C LYS A 162 6.99 25.40 8.54
N LEU A 163 8.31 25.48 8.34
CA LEU A 163 9.12 26.66 8.67
C LEU A 163 9.31 27.54 7.42
N ASP A 164 9.57 26.89 6.28
CA ASP A 164 9.61 27.47 4.95
C ASP A 164 9.11 26.46 3.91
N ASN A 165 9.31 26.70 2.62
CA ASN A 165 8.82 25.79 1.57
C ASN A 165 9.72 24.55 1.34
N ASN A 166 10.84 24.43 2.06
CA ASN A 166 11.81 23.35 1.83
C ASN A 166 12.27 22.70 3.12
#